data_3536367ef4d838a9d013c0eb6c75e118
#
_entry.id   3536367ef4d838a9d013c0eb6c75e118
#
_cell.length_a   1.000
_cell.length_b   1.000
_cell.length_c   1.000
_cell.angle_alpha   90.00
_cell.angle_beta   90.00
_cell.angle_gamma   90.00
#
_symmetry.space_group_name_H-M   'P 1'
#
loop_
_entity.id
_entity.type
_entity.pdbx_description
1 polymer ?
#
loop_
_entity_poly.entity_id
_entity_poly.type
_entity_poly.pdbx_seq_one_letter_code
_entity_poly.pdbx_strand_id
1 'polypeptide(L)'
;MPRTGRLLNFLTTFVTQKQRGASLLEFALVIVVVGILTTVLLHRIQHYQREAAEAAMWATVANVRTALGIKVADGKLPHGTINLTILAEQNPFDWLKDKPANYAGEYFSPSDTDIGVGNWCFDRTDKSLIYLLNIRGSFLDASTKRLRFKVKLLRLPHSPAKPSGAPEPLGVAFEQVRD
;
A
#
# COMPACT_ATOMS: atom_id res chain seq x y z
N MET A 1 -73.35 -51.83 7.84
CA MET A 1 -71.90 -51.98 8.09
C MET A 1 -71.19 -51.58 6.83
N PRO A 2 -70.37 -50.57 6.78
CA PRO A 2 -69.07 -50.49 7.38
C PRO A 2 -68.70 -49.06 7.85
N ARG A 3 -67.72 -49.02 8.75
CA ARG A 3 -67.01 -47.87 9.31
C ARG A 3 -65.93 -47.38 8.32
N THR A 4 -66.12 -46.25 7.66
CA THR A 4 -65.06 -45.55 6.94
C THR A 4 -65.31 -44.01 7.00
N GLY A 5 -64.94 -43.37 8.06
CA GLY A 5 -65.21 -41.97 8.24
C GLY A 5 -64.33 -41.27 9.32
N ARG A 6 -63.12 -41.81 9.56
CA ARG A 6 -62.27 -41.24 10.66
C ARG A 6 -60.82 -40.93 10.35
N LEU A 7 -60.43 -40.93 9.10
CA LEU A 7 -59.01 -40.67 8.73
C LEU A 7 -58.77 -39.37 7.91
N LEU A 8 -59.80 -38.57 7.70
CA LEU A 8 -59.65 -37.34 6.87
C LEU A 8 -59.54 -36.00 7.64
N ASN A 9 -59.56 -36.07 8.97
CA ASN A 9 -59.49 -34.85 9.77
C ASN A 9 -58.08 -34.55 10.37
N PHE A 10 -57.03 -35.23 9.89
CA PHE A 10 -55.70 -35.06 10.48
C PHE A 10 -54.72 -34.22 9.65
N LEU A 11 -55.14 -33.66 8.52
CA LEU A 11 -54.22 -32.97 7.60
C LEU A 11 -54.52 -31.50 7.34
N THR A 12 -55.38 -30.84 8.11
CA THR A 12 -55.65 -29.43 7.90
C THR A 12 -55.40 -28.54 9.12
N THR A 13 -54.39 -28.88 9.94
CA THR A 13 -53.87 -27.92 10.89
C THR A 13 -52.66 -27.21 10.21
N PHE A 14 -52.91 -26.52 9.12
CA PHE A 14 -52.00 -25.51 8.68
C PHE A 14 -52.02 -24.41 9.75
N VAL A 15 -50.96 -24.37 10.55
CA VAL A 15 -50.65 -23.27 11.44
C VAL A 15 -50.61 -22.03 10.55
N THR A 16 -51.69 -21.27 10.54
CA THR A 16 -51.69 -19.90 10.04
C THR A 16 -50.80 -19.08 10.96
N GLN A 17 -49.51 -19.05 10.64
CA GLN A 17 -48.57 -18.19 11.29
C GLN A 17 -49.00 -16.75 10.95
N LYS A 18 -49.67 -16.13 11.92
CA LYS A 18 -50.12 -14.76 11.85
C LYS A 18 -48.85 -13.88 11.63
N GLN A 19 -48.60 -13.46 10.39
CA GLN A 19 -47.57 -12.51 10.06
C GLN A 19 -47.92 -11.22 10.83
N ARG A 20 -47.25 -11.03 11.96
CA ARG A 20 -47.26 -9.75 12.66
C ARG A 20 -46.38 -8.83 11.81
N GLY A 21 -46.98 -7.89 11.08
CA GLY A 21 -46.25 -6.81 10.46
C GLY A 21 -45.41 -6.13 11.52
N ALA A 22 -44.11 -5.94 11.21
CA ALA A 22 -43.21 -5.21 12.11
C ALA A 22 -43.82 -3.86 12.48
N SER A 23 -43.89 -3.54 13.77
CA SER A 23 -44.42 -2.26 14.20
C SER A 23 -43.47 -1.14 13.75
N LEU A 24 -43.98 0.07 13.48
CA LEU A 24 -43.16 1.25 13.15
C LEU A 24 -42.02 1.46 14.16
N LEU A 25 -42.27 1.13 15.42
CA LEU A 25 -41.28 1.23 16.49
C LEU A 25 -40.15 0.19 16.32
N GLU A 26 -40.49 -1.05 15.94
CA GLU A 26 -39.50 -2.12 15.68
C GLU A 26 -38.63 -1.77 14.46
N PHE A 27 -39.25 -1.21 13.42
CA PHE A 27 -38.52 -0.72 12.26
C PHE A 27 -37.57 0.43 12.61
N ALA A 28 -38.05 1.40 13.40
CA ALA A 28 -37.22 2.50 13.89
C ALA A 28 -36.03 2.00 14.72
N LEU A 29 -36.24 1.01 15.60
CA LEU A 29 -35.18 0.41 16.41
C LEU A 29 -34.12 -0.26 15.51
N VAL A 30 -34.55 -1.02 14.50
CA VAL A 30 -33.63 -1.67 13.55
C VAL A 30 -32.77 -0.63 12.83
N ILE A 31 -33.36 0.49 12.35
CA ILE A 31 -32.59 1.56 11.69
C ILE A 31 -31.53 2.15 12.61
N VAL A 32 -31.87 2.40 13.87
CA VAL A 32 -30.92 2.93 14.85
C VAL A 32 -29.75 1.97 15.08
N VAL A 33 -30.05 0.69 15.29
CA VAL A 33 -29.02 -0.36 15.49
C VAL A 33 -28.13 -0.49 14.26
N VAL A 34 -28.70 -0.55 13.06
CA VAL A 34 -27.95 -0.62 11.80
C VAL A 34 -27.08 0.63 11.62
N GLY A 35 -27.60 1.82 11.94
CA GLY A 35 -26.87 3.07 11.89
C GLY A 35 -25.62 3.05 12.79
N ILE A 36 -25.77 2.61 14.04
CA ILE A 36 -24.66 2.49 14.99
C ILE A 36 -23.61 1.47 14.47
N LEU A 37 -24.05 0.28 14.04
CA LEU A 37 -23.15 -0.75 13.53
C LEU A 37 -22.39 -0.28 12.29
N THR A 38 -23.08 0.41 11.38
CA THR A 38 -22.46 0.97 10.16
C THR A 38 -21.40 2.00 10.52
N THR A 39 -21.68 2.89 11.48
CA THR A 39 -20.72 3.91 11.93
C THR A 39 -19.46 3.26 12.51
N VAL A 40 -19.61 2.27 13.38
CA VAL A 40 -18.48 1.52 13.97
C VAL A 40 -17.69 0.78 12.88
N LEU A 41 -18.37 0.15 11.93
CA LEU A 41 -17.73 -0.58 10.82
C LEU A 41 -16.91 0.36 9.93
N LEU A 42 -17.47 1.50 9.53
CA LEU A 42 -16.77 2.49 8.71
C LEU A 42 -15.52 3.02 9.41
N HIS A 43 -15.59 3.27 10.71
CA HIS A 43 -14.42 3.70 11.48
C HIS A 43 -13.32 2.63 11.51
N ARG A 44 -13.69 1.36 11.66
CA ARG A 44 -12.74 0.23 11.61
C ARG A 44 -12.08 0.08 10.25
N ILE A 45 -12.86 0.15 9.16
CA ILE A 45 -12.33 0.01 7.80
C ILE A 45 -11.28 1.08 7.50
N GLN A 46 -11.51 2.33 7.90
CA GLN A 46 -10.55 3.41 7.69
C GLN A 46 -9.22 3.17 8.41
N HIS A 47 -9.24 2.57 9.58
CA HIS A 47 -8.03 2.22 10.31
C HIS A 47 -7.22 1.15 9.57
N TYR A 48 -7.87 0.06 9.15
CA TYR A 48 -7.22 -1.02 8.40
C TYR A 48 -6.66 -0.57 7.04
N GLN A 49 -7.34 0.35 6.36
CA GLN A 49 -6.85 0.89 5.09
C GLN A 49 -5.52 1.64 5.22
N ARG A 50 -5.28 2.32 6.34
CA ARG A 50 -4.02 3.02 6.60
C ARG A 50 -2.88 2.05 6.83
N GLU A 51 -3.08 1.06 7.69
CA GLU A 51 -2.08 0.03 7.96
C GLU A 51 -1.73 -0.75 6.69
N ALA A 52 -2.74 -1.07 5.88
CA ALA A 52 -2.54 -1.73 4.59
C ALA A 52 -1.76 -0.86 3.60
N ALA A 53 -2.03 0.45 3.53
CA ALA A 53 -1.30 1.38 2.66
C ALA A 53 0.17 1.52 3.08
N GLU A 54 0.45 1.60 4.38
CA GLU A 54 1.82 1.65 4.89
C GLU A 54 2.56 0.33 4.62
N ALA A 55 1.92 -0.81 4.87
CA ALA A 55 2.48 -2.12 4.56
C ALA A 55 2.78 -2.28 3.06
N ALA A 56 1.88 -1.84 2.18
CA ALA A 56 2.06 -1.85 0.73
C ALA A 56 3.22 -0.95 0.29
N MET A 57 3.38 0.22 0.91
CA MET A 57 4.53 1.09 0.67
C MET A 57 5.84 0.39 1.02
N TRP A 58 5.95 -0.21 2.20
CA TRP A 58 7.16 -0.93 2.60
C TRP A 58 7.43 -2.17 1.75
N ALA A 59 6.40 -2.88 1.29
CA ALA A 59 6.54 -3.97 0.32
C ALA A 59 7.13 -3.46 -1.00
N THR A 60 6.69 -2.30 -1.50
CA THR A 60 7.25 -1.67 -2.68
C THR A 60 8.73 -1.33 -2.49
N VAL A 61 9.11 -0.76 -1.34
CA VAL A 61 10.51 -0.48 -0.99
C VAL A 61 11.35 -1.77 -0.98
N ALA A 62 10.81 -2.85 -0.42
CA ALA A 62 11.49 -4.15 -0.40
C ALA A 62 11.70 -4.72 -1.82
N ASN A 63 10.69 -4.60 -2.69
CA ASN A 63 10.77 -5.02 -4.09
C ASN A 63 11.87 -4.24 -4.84
N VAL A 64 11.96 -2.93 -4.65
CA VAL A 64 13.01 -2.10 -5.24
C VAL A 64 14.39 -2.52 -4.73
N ARG A 65 14.54 -2.80 -3.43
CA ARG A 65 15.82 -3.30 -2.86
C ARG A 65 16.22 -4.63 -3.47
N THR A 66 15.27 -5.53 -3.66
CA THR A 66 15.52 -6.82 -4.32
C THR A 66 15.95 -6.64 -5.77
N ALA A 67 15.24 -5.80 -6.53
CA ALA A 67 15.58 -5.48 -7.91
C ALA A 67 16.98 -4.84 -8.03
N LEU A 68 17.31 -3.92 -7.13
CA LEU A 68 18.66 -3.33 -7.03
C LEU A 68 19.71 -4.41 -6.78
N GLY A 69 19.46 -5.33 -5.84
CA GLY A 69 20.35 -6.44 -5.53
C GLY A 69 20.62 -7.34 -6.74
N ILE A 70 19.58 -7.66 -7.51
CA ILE A 70 19.68 -8.44 -8.76
C ILE A 70 20.54 -7.68 -9.77
N LYS A 71 20.26 -6.38 -10.02
CA LYS A 71 21.04 -5.56 -10.95
C LYS A 71 22.52 -5.50 -10.59
N VAL A 72 22.83 -5.34 -9.31
CA VAL A 72 24.21 -5.34 -8.81
C VAL A 72 24.88 -6.71 -8.97
N ALA A 73 24.16 -7.79 -8.74
CA ALA A 73 24.66 -9.16 -8.93
C ALA A 73 24.95 -9.44 -10.39
N ASP A 74 24.05 -9.07 -11.30
CA ASP A 74 24.23 -9.21 -12.75
C ASP A 74 25.48 -8.46 -13.24
N GLY A 75 25.75 -7.28 -12.70
CA GLY A 75 26.93 -6.49 -13.04
C GLY A 75 28.25 -7.05 -12.55
N LYS A 76 28.23 -7.94 -11.57
CA LYS A 76 29.43 -8.63 -11.06
C LYS A 76 29.79 -9.90 -11.84
N LEU A 77 28.95 -10.31 -12.79
CA LEU A 77 29.25 -11.44 -13.68
C LEU A 77 30.40 -11.09 -14.65
N PRO A 78 31.17 -12.08 -15.16
CA PRO A 78 32.38 -11.87 -15.98
C PRO A 78 32.17 -11.00 -17.25
N HIS A 79 30.93 -10.86 -17.71
CA HIS A 79 30.55 -10.05 -18.87
C HIS A 79 29.69 -8.83 -18.49
N GLY A 80 29.46 -8.59 -17.20
CA GLY A 80 28.64 -7.48 -16.71
C GLY A 80 29.51 -6.26 -16.38
N THR A 81 29.26 -5.14 -17.07
CA THR A 81 29.85 -3.85 -16.74
C THR A 81 28.73 -2.92 -16.25
N ILE A 82 28.43 -2.93 -14.97
CA ILE A 82 27.47 -1.97 -14.39
C ILE A 82 28.24 -0.83 -13.73
N ASN A 83 27.97 0.37 -14.23
CA ASN A 83 28.41 1.57 -13.55
C ASN A 83 27.42 1.91 -12.41
N LEU A 84 27.86 1.72 -11.17
CA LEU A 84 27.04 1.96 -9.98
C LEU A 84 26.58 3.43 -9.86
N THR A 85 27.34 4.37 -10.43
CA THR A 85 26.96 5.78 -10.46
C THR A 85 25.76 6.01 -11.37
N ILE A 86 25.74 5.38 -12.55
CA ILE A 86 24.59 5.44 -13.46
C ILE A 86 23.36 4.81 -12.82
N LEU A 87 23.54 3.70 -12.11
CA LEU A 87 22.45 3.03 -11.42
C LEU A 87 21.82 3.91 -10.32
N ALA A 88 22.64 4.74 -9.64
CA ALA A 88 22.14 5.66 -8.63
C ALA A 88 21.34 6.86 -9.21
N GLU A 89 21.46 7.13 -10.51
CA GLU A 89 20.75 8.22 -11.20
C GLU A 89 19.48 7.77 -11.91
N GLN A 90 19.32 6.45 -12.10
CA GLN A 90 18.16 5.87 -12.77
C GLN A 90 16.93 5.86 -11.86
N ASN A 91 15.75 5.80 -12.50
CA ASN A 91 14.50 5.58 -11.78
C ASN A 91 14.44 4.11 -11.29
N PRO A 92 14.40 3.87 -9.97
CA PRO A 92 14.37 2.51 -9.44
C PRO A 92 13.15 1.68 -9.87
N PHE A 93 12.06 2.31 -10.25
CA PHE A 93 10.86 1.59 -10.73
C PHE A 93 11.03 1.00 -12.14
N ASP A 94 12.02 1.45 -12.91
CA ASP A 94 12.33 0.85 -14.20
C ASP A 94 13.03 -0.52 -14.09
N TRP A 95 13.47 -0.88 -12.89
CA TRP A 95 14.05 -2.19 -12.60
C TRP A 95 13.01 -3.23 -12.22
N LEU A 96 11.79 -2.79 -11.88
CA LEU A 96 10.69 -3.69 -11.56
C LEU A 96 10.04 -4.21 -12.83
N LYS A 97 9.57 -5.45 -12.78
CA LYS A 97 8.80 -6.05 -13.89
C LYS A 97 7.53 -5.24 -14.16
N ASP A 98 6.83 -4.87 -13.09
CA ASP A 98 5.61 -4.07 -13.16
C ASP A 98 5.73 -2.89 -12.20
N LYS A 99 5.45 -1.68 -12.69
CA LYS A 99 5.42 -0.49 -11.85
C LYS A 99 4.21 -0.55 -10.92
N PRO A 100 4.31 -0.01 -9.68
CA PRO A 100 3.17 0.04 -8.77
C PRO A 100 1.98 0.76 -9.40
N ALA A 101 0.76 0.28 -9.14
CA ALA A 101 -0.47 0.87 -9.69
C ALA A 101 -0.68 2.34 -9.25
N ASN A 102 -0.11 2.71 -8.10
CA ASN A 102 -0.13 4.08 -7.57
C ASN A 102 1.12 4.90 -7.95
N TYR A 103 1.78 4.57 -9.08
CA TYR A 103 2.89 5.36 -9.60
C TYR A 103 2.39 6.49 -10.49
N ALA A 104 2.56 7.74 -10.05
CA ALA A 104 2.10 8.94 -10.75
C ALA A 104 2.99 9.35 -11.94
N GLY A 105 4.24 8.85 -11.98
CA GLY A 105 5.17 9.18 -13.05
C GLY A 105 6.45 9.87 -12.60
N GLU A 106 7.14 10.50 -13.58
CA GLU A 106 8.37 11.23 -13.35
C GLU A 106 8.13 12.74 -13.49
N TYR A 107 8.63 13.49 -12.55
CA TYR A 107 8.50 14.95 -12.52
C TYR A 107 9.83 15.61 -12.19
N PHE A 108 9.91 16.90 -12.47
CA PHE A 108 11.02 17.76 -12.01
C PHE A 108 10.53 18.57 -10.82
N SER A 109 11.12 18.32 -9.63
CA SER A 109 10.76 19.01 -8.38
C SER A 109 9.23 19.03 -8.11
N PRO A 110 8.59 17.86 -8.00
CA PRO A 110 7.14 17.78 -7.91
C PRO A 110 6.58 18.42 -6.64
N SER A 111 5.43 19.07 -6.77
CA SER A 111 4.63 19.51 -5.63
C SER A 111 3.79 18.37 -5.06
N ASP A 112 3.25 18.50 -3.85
CA ASP A 112 2.39 17.48 -3.25
C ASP A 112 1.08 17.30 -4.03
N THR A 113 0.63 18.34 -4.73
CA THR A 113 -0.55 18.29 -5.61
C THR A 113 -0.31 17.47 -6.87
N ASP A 114 0.92 17.47 -7.40
CA ASP A 114 1.28 16.70 -8.59
C ASP A 114 1.35 15.19 -8.28
N ILE A 115 1.80 14.85 -7.07
CA ILE A 115 1.96 13.47 -6.64
C ILE A 115 0.60 12.86 -6.26
N GLY A 116 -0.17 13.58 -5.48
CA GLY A 116 -1.38 13.05 -4.83
C GLY A 116 -1.09 12.10 -3.68
N VAL A 117 -1.98 12.10 -2.67
CA VAL A 117 -1.83 11.29 -1.45
C VAL A 117 -1.89 9.80 -1.77
N GLY A 118 -0.98 9.02 -1.19
CA GLY A 118 -0.89 7.57 -1.40
C GLY A 118 -0.16 7.15 -2.67
N ASN A 119 0.40 8.09 -3.43
CA ASN A 119 1.08 7.82 -4.69
C ASN A 119 2.60 7.96 -4.57
N TRP A 120 3.26 7.26 -5.50
CA TRP A 120 4.68 7.36 -5.76
C TRP A 120 4.96 8.29 -6.93
N CYS A 121 6.04 9.05 -6.87
CA CYS A 121 6.62 9.68 -8.05
C CYS A 121 8.15 9.61 -8.02
N PHE A 122 8.78 9.75 -9.18
CA PHE A 122 10.22 9.90 -9.29
C PHE A 122 10.56 11.37 -9.55
N ASP A 123 11.31 11.97 -8.65
CA ASP A 123 11.86 13.29 -8.82
C ASP A 123 13.16 13.23 -9.61
N ARG A 124 13.13 13.74 -10.84
CA ARG A 124 14.29 13.75 -11.75
C ARG A 124 15.35 14.74 -11.33
N THR A 125 15.00 15.74 -10.54
CA THR A 125 15.96 16.74 -10.03
C THR A 125 16.88 16.14 -8.98
N ASP A 126 16.28 15.50 -7.99
CA ASP A 126 17.00 14.90 -6.87
C ASP A 126 17.36 13.42 -7.07
N LYS A 127 16.90 12.80 -8.16
CA LYS A 127 17.06 11.36 -8.41
C LYS A 127 16.53 10.52 -7.24
N SER A 128 15.34 10.83 -6.79
CA SER A 128 14.71 10.18 -5.63
C SER A 128 13.27 9.73 -5.90
N LEU A 129 12.87 8.62 -5.30
CA LEU A 129 11.47 8.24 -5.23
C LEU A 129 10.81 8.93 -4.05
N ILE A 130 9.68 9.54 -4.29
CA ILE A 130 8.87 10.24 -3.28
C ILE A 130 7.55 9.48 -3.13
N TYR A 131 7.15 9.24 -1.89
CA TYR A 131 5.84 8.73 -1.53
C TYR A 131 5.14 9.74 -0.62
N LEU A 132 3.89 10.08 -0.96
CA LEU A 132 3.10 11.01 -0.16
C LEU A 132 2.18 10.24 0.79
N LEU A 133 2.63 10.06 2.03
CA LEU A 133 1.90 9.35 3.07
C LEU A 133 0.78 10.22 3.64
N ASN A 134 -0.42 9.65 3.76
CA ASN A 134 -1.53 10.29 4.46
C ASN A 134 -1.41 10.08 5.99
N ILE A 135 -1.14 11.16 6.74
CA ILE A 135 -1.05 11.12 8.21
C ILE A 135 -2.36 11.64 8.82
N ARG A 136 -3.52 11.24 8.33
CA ARG A 136 -4.76 11.72 8.93
C ARG A 136 -4.96 11.16 10.35
N GLY A 137 -4.95 12.04 11.35
CA GLY A 137 -5.47 11.80 12.69
C GLY A 137 -6.95 12.14 12.84
N SER A 138 -7.49 13.08 12.04
CA SER A 138 -8.86 13.59 12.14
C SER A 138 -9.41 13.94 10.76
N PHE A 139 -10.75 13.97 10.62
CA PHE A 139 -11.46 14.38 9.40
C PHE A 139 -11.17 15.84 8.98
N LEU A 140 -10.57 16.64 9.87
CA LEU A 140 -10.31 18.07 9.65
C LEU A 140 -8.84 18.40 9.34
N ASP A 141 -7.89 17.51 9.66
CA ASP A 141 -6.46 17.72 9.40
C ASP A 141 -5.91 16.70 8.40
N ALA A 142 -5.82 17.12 7.15
CA ALA A 142 -5.10 16.39 6.12
C ALA A 142 -3.61 16.75 6.19
N SER A 143 -2.88 16.24 7.18
CA SER A 143 -1.43 16.34 7.15
C SER A 143 -0.86 15.21 6.30
N THR A 144 -0.04 15.58 5.33
CA THR A 144 0.70 14.66 4.48
C THR A 144 2.16 14.66 4.89
N LYS A 145 2.80 13.49 4.84
CA LYS A 145 4.24 13.38 5.05
C LYS A 145 4.89 12.87 3.79
N ARG A 146 5.84 13.65 3.30
CA ARG A 146 6.68 13.27 2.17
C ARG A 146 7.76 12.32 2.66
N LEU A 147 7.77 11.09 2.14
CA LEU A 147 8.82 10.12 2.37
C LEU A 147 9.68 10.05 1.11
N ARG A 148 10.97 10.29 1.26
CA ARG A 148 11.93 10.30 0.14
C ARG A 148 12.88 9.12 0.26
N PHE A 149 13.09 8.41 -0.85
CA PHE A 149 13.99 7.27 -0.95
C PHE A 149 14.98 7.48 -2.09
N LYS A 150 16.23 7.17 -1.85
CA LYS A 150 17.31 7.39 -2.83
C LYS A 150 18.26 6.21 -2.87
N VAL A 151 18.80 5.95 -4.05
CA VAL A 151 19.92 5.02 -4.22
C VAL A 151 21.21 5.75 -3.84
N LYS A 152 21.85 5.29 -2.77
CA LYS A 152 23.12 5.85 -2.28
C LYS A 152 24.27 4.94 -2.65
N LEU A 153 25.37 5.53 -3.06
CA LEU A 153 26.65 4.85 -3.27
C LEU A 153 27.30 4.58 -1.92
N LEU A 154 27.58 3.31 -1.65
CA LEU A 154 28.33 2.89 -0.48
C LEU A 154 29.82 2.95 -0.80
N ARG A 155 30.56 3.74 -0.01
CA ARG A 155 32.02 3.81 -0.06
C ARG A 155 32.56 3.19 1.22
N LEU A 156 33.57 2.32 1.13
CA LEU A 156 34.28 1.91 2.32
C LEU A 156 35.10 3.10 2.85
N PRO A 157 35.13 3.30 4.17
CA PRO A 157 36.09 4.22 4.76
C PRO A 157 37.50 3.73 4.36
N HIS A 158 38.34 4.67 3.92
CA HIS A 158 39.69 4.42 3.43
C HIS A 158 40.48 3.51 4.38
N SER A 159 40.92 2.37 3.87
CA SER A 159 42.07 1.68 4.47
C SER A 159 43.32 2.44 4.00
N PRO A 160 44.23 2.86 4.90
CA PRO A 160 45.34 3.77 4.57
C PRO A 160 46.43 3.15 3.67
N ALA A 161 46.22 2.06 2.99
CA ALA A 161 47.25 1.26 2.33
C ALA A 161 47.34 1.36 0.81
N LYS A 162 46.63 2.26 0.13
CA LYS A 162 46.82 2.48 -1.33
C LYS A 162 46.59 3.94 -1.74
N PRO A 163 47.65 4.70 -2.05
CA PRO A 163 47.52 6.01 -2.66
C PRO A 163 47.48 5.81 -4.19
N SER A 164 46.32 5.70 -4.80
CA SER A 164 46.14 5.99 -6.22
C SER A 164 44.71 5.67 -6.68
N GLY A 165 44.00 6.71 -7.07
CA GLY A 165 42.69 6.60 -7.75
C GLY A 165 41.50 7.10 -6.93
N ALA A 166 40.53 7.72 -7.59
CA ALA A 166 39.25 8.04 -6.96
C ALA A 166 38.65 6.77 -6.34
N PRO A 167 38.07 6.85 -5.12
CA PRO A 167 37.54 5.68 -4.46
C PRO A 167 36.36 5.15 -5.28
N GLU A 168 36.52 3.94 -5.84
CA GLU A 168 35.44 3.28 -6.54
C GLU A 168 34.31 2.95 -5.55
N PRO A 169 33.03 3.18 -5.93
CA PRO A 169 31.91 2.80 -5.09
C PRO A 169 31.86 1.27 -4.97
N LEU A 170 31.92 0.77 -3.74
CA LEU A 170 31.91 -0.68 -3.47
C LEU A 170 30.54 -1.31 -3.55
N GLY A 171 29.48 -0.49 -3.50
CA GLY A 171 28.10 -0.95 -3.53
C GLY A 171 27.11 0.19 -3.61
N VAL A 172 25.84 -0.19 -3.63
CA VAL A 172 24.71 0.73 -3.61
C VAL A 172 23.68 0.24 -2.60
N ALA A 173 22.98 1.17 -1.96
CA ALA A 173 21.85 0.86 -1.10
C ALA A 173 20.67 1.78 -1.42
N PHE A 174 19.46 1.23 -1.33
CA PHE A 174 18.24 2.01 -1.44
C PHE A 174 17.71 2.35 -0.04
N GLU A 175 17.84 3.61 0.33
CA GLU A 175 17.59 4.08 1.69
C GLU A 175 16.63 5.26 1.72
N GLN A 176 15.91 5.38 2.83
CA GLN A 176 15.13 6.57 3.12
C GLN A 176 16.06 7.73 3.46
N VAL A 177 15.84 8.87 2.80
CA VAL A 177 16.51 10.12 3.12
C VAL A 177 15.60 10.94 4.03
N ARG A 178 16.13 11.42 5.15
CA ARG A 178 15.46 12.41 5.99
C ARG A 178 15.89 13.78 5.52
N ASP A 179 14.92 14.65 5.30
CA ASP A 179 15.16 16.08 5.02
C ASP A 179 15.66 16.76 6.27
#